data_cb74338df51493db6ff9f215a4c4a9c6
#
_entry.id   cb74338df51493db6ff9f215a4c4a9c6
#
_cell.length_a   1.000
_cell.length_b   1.000
_cell.length_c   1.000
_cell.angle_alpha   90.00
_cell.angle_beta   90.00
_cell.angle_gamma   90.00
#
_symmetry.space_group_name_H-M   'P 1'
#
loop_
_entity.id
_entity.type
_entity.pdbx_description
1 polymer ?
#
loop_
_entity_poly.entity_id
_entity_poly.type
_entity_poly.pdbx_seq_one_letter_code
_entity_poly.pdbx_strand_id
1 'polypeptide(L)'
;MKRYATLSLLLGAAWLGAADAADPAGSGAEPAIVYSDAALPTHTIYRPARLMDRYPVVLWGNGSCVNSNFGYREFLAEVASHGFIVLAIGPHRDSPAPREQRPADPADWPPFETHYSQMQDALEWIAAENGRQGSPFLGKVAVEKVAVMGHSCGGLQAVRASVDPRVTTTVVLNSGMMADDDQYMRRHELERSILGEMHAPIAYFIGGESDIAYPNAENDWQALQQLDLAAINANLDVGHGATYQMPNGGPFARGPLAWLQWQLQDDAQARAMFVGAACGLCAGSDWTLRRHFPQ
;
A
#
# COMPACT_ATOMS: atom_id res chain seq x y z
N MET A 1 50.18 62.44 -2.06
CA MET A 1 50.14 60.98 -2.05
C MET A 1 48.82 60.55 -1.41
N LYS A 2 47.78 60.14 -2.20
CA LYS A 2 46.47 59.68 -1.69
C LYS A 2 46.50 58.17 -1.68
N ARG A 3 46.32 57.55 -0.50
CA ARG A 3 46.20 56.09 -0.33
C ARG A 3 44.72 55.70 -0.49
N TYR A 4 44.41 54.87 -1.47
CA TYR A 4 43.10 54.22 -1.65
C TYR A 4 43.10 52.91 -0.83
N ALA A 5 42.16 52.77 0.11
CA ALA A 5 41.91 51.54 0.82
C ALA A 5 40.86 50.74 0.01
N THR A 6 41.24 49.58 -0.43
CA THR A 6 40.34 48.61 -1.08
C THR A 6 39.61 47.80 -0.01
N LEU A 7 38.30 47.95 0.03
CA LEU A 7 37.40 47.17 0.91
C LEU A 7 37.01 45.91 0.17
N SER A 8 37.51 44.74 0.58
CA SER A 8 37.11 43.45 0.04
C SER A 8 35.83 42.96 0.74
N LEU A 9 34.71 42.96 0.00
CA LEU A 9 33.48 42.28 0.45
C LEU A 9 33.64 40.76 0.28
N LEU A 10 33.69 40.04 1.39
CA LEU A 10 33.52 38.58 1.40
C LEU A 10 32.03 38.27 1.35
N LEU A 11 31.56 37.83 0.17
CA LEU A 11 30.25 37.22 0.02
C LEU A 11 30.31 35.81 0.61
N GLY A 12 29.78 35.64 1.82
CA GLY A 12 29.49 34.34 2.39
C GLY A 12 28.30 33.69 1.65
N ALA A 13 28.55 32.67 0.83
CA ALA A 13 27.50 31.82 0.28
C ALA A 13 26.94 31.01 1.45
N ALA A 14 25.73 31.36 1.90
CA ALA A 14 24.93 30.51 2.78
C ALA A 14 24.50 29.29 1.94
N TRP A 15 25.04 28.14 2.25
CA TRP A 15 24.50 26.87 1.82
C TRP A 15 23.16 26.70 2.54
N LEU A 16 22.05 26.94 1.82
CA LEU A 16 20.75 26.45 2.19
C LEU A 16 20.81 24.93 2.02
N GLY A 17 21.09 24.22 3.10
CA GLY A 17 20.89 22.79 3.17
C GLY A 17 19.45 22.50 2.75
N ALA A 18 19.26 21.59 1.80
CA ALA A 18 17.93 21.04 1.53
C ALA A 18 17.41 20.51 2.86
N ALA A 19 16.36 21.12 3.37
CA ALA A 19 15.66 20.57 4.52
C ALA A 19 15.19 19.17 4.10
N ASP A 20 15.58 18.13 4.84
CA ASP A 20 15.04 16.80 4.67
C ASP A 20 13.51 16.95 4.75
N ALA A 21 12.81 16.49 3.71
CA ALA A 21 11.37 16.61 3.69
C ALA A 21 10.83 15.75 4.83
N ALA A 22 10.16 16.38 5.79
CA ALA A 22 9.53 15.67 6.90
C ALA A 22 8.61 14.57 6.34
N ASP A 23 8.51 13.45 7.05
CA ASP A 23 7.60 12.38 6.69
C ASP A 23 6.16 12.91 6.65
N PRO A 24 5.31 12.45 5.69
CA PRO A 24 3.94 12.88 5.59
C PRO A 24 3.14 12.42 6.81
N ALA A 25 2.26 13.31 7.29
CA ALA A 25 1.43 13.05 8.46
C ALA A 25 0.06 12.45 8.13
N GLY A 26 -0.38 12.54 6.86
CA GLY A 26 -1.75 12.22 6.45
C GLY A 26 -2.76 13.27 6.88
N SER A 27 -4.03 13.07 6.52
CA SER A 27 -5.15 13.99 6.79
C SER A 27 -6.16 13.49 7.82
N GLY A 28 -5.94 12.28 8.36
CA GLY A 28 -6.83 11.64 9.33
C GLY A 28 -6.83 12.31 10.71
N ALA A 29 -7.59 11.70 11.63
CA ALA A 29 -7.80 12.26 12.97
C ALA A 29 -6.52 12.32 13.83
N GLU A 30 -5.56 11.42 13.60
CA GLU A 30 -4.27 11.37 14.29
C GLU A 30 -3.16 11.39 13.24
N PRO A 31 -2.19 12.32 13.33
CA PRO A 31 -1.09 12.36 12.39
C PRO A 31 -0.32 11.04 12.41
N ALA A 32 0.09 10.57 11.24
CA ALA A 32 0.95 9.40 11.14
C ALA A 32 2.37 9.74 11.64
N ILE A 33 3.02 8.75 12.27
CA ILE A 33 4.47 8.72 12.45
C ILE A 33 5.06 7.56 11.68
N VAL A 34 6.29 7.74 11.18
CA VAL A 34 6.96 6.81 10.27
C VAL A 34 8.34 6.48 10.82
N TYR A 35 8.69 5.21 10.91
CA TYR A 35 9.98 4.77 11.42
C TYR A 35 10.28 3.31 11.07
N SER A 36 11.53 2.87 11.28
CA SER A 36 11.90 1.45 11.33
C SER A 36 12.10 0.99 12.76
N ASP A 37 11.76 -0.25 13.04
CA ASP A 37 12.07 -0.91 14.32
C ASP A 37 13.25 -1.87 14.16
N ALA A 38 14.15 -1.90 15.13
CA ALA A 38 15.34 -2.75 15.10
C ALA A 38 14.98 -4.25 15.08
N ALA A 39 13.82 -4.64 15.62
CA ALA A 39 13.31 -6.00 15.60
C ALA A 39 12.57 -6.34 14.30
N LEU A 40 12.30 -5.34 13.44
CA LEU A 40 11.70 -5.51 12.10
C LEU A 40 12.44 -4.64 11.07
N PRO A 41 13.75 -4.83 10.85
CA PRO A 41 14.60 -3.92 10.08
C PRO A 41 14.27 -3.89 8.58
N THR A 42 13.52 -4.85 8.09
CA THR A 42 13.12 -4.99 6.68
C THR A 42 11.85 -4.23 6.33
N HIS A 43 11.24 -3.52 7.28
CA HIS A 43 9.98 -2.81 7.09
C HIS A 43 10.03 -1.38 7.60
N THR A 44 9.16 -0.56 7.04
CA THR A 44 8.78 0.75 7.58
C THR A 44 7.43 0.61 8.28
N ILE A 45 7.32 1.20 9.46
CA ILE A 45 6.09 1.23 10.25
C ILE A 45 5.47 2.62 10.09
N TYR A 46 4.22 2.67 9.63
CA TYR A 46 3.37 3.85 9.64
C TYR A 46 2.25 3.59 10.65
N ARG A 47 2.04 4.48 11.60
CA ARG A 47 0.98 4.34 12.57
C ARG A 47 0.50 5.68 13.10
N PRO A 48 -0.70 5.79 13.68
CA PRO A 48 -1.10 6.97 14.42
C PRO A 48 -0.07 7.35 15.48
N ALA A 49 0.22 8.63 15.65
CA ALA A 49 1.18 9.11 16.64
C ALA A 49 0.83 8.62 18.05
N ARG A 50 -0.46 8.58 18.37
CA ARG A 50 -0.98 8.04 19.64
C ARG A 50 -1.82 6.79 19.36
N LEU A 51 -1.47 5.70 20.03
CA LEU A 51 -2.24 4.46 20.00
C LEU A 51 -3.21 4.46 21.19
N MET A 52 -4.43 4.95 20.98
CA MET A 52 -5.45 5.11 22.02
C MET A 52 -6.36 3.89 22.15
N ASP A 53 -6.54 3.14 21.05
CA ASP A 53 -7.42 1.98 20.95
C ASP A 53 -6.69 0.82 20.26
N ARG A 54 -7.41 -0.23 19.90
CA ARG A 54 -6.92 -1.34 19.09
C ARG A 54 -7.07 -1.01 17.60
N TYR A 55 -5.95 -1.02 16.89
CA TYR A 55 -5.88 -0.62 15.49
C TYR A 55 -5.73 -1.83 14.58
N PRO A 56 -6.46 -1.89 13.46
CA PRO A 56 -6.28 -2.88 12.40
C PRO A 56 -4.88 -2.78 11.76
N VAL A 57 -4.44 -3.89 11.17
CA VAL A 57 -3.13 -4.00 10.52
C VAL A 57 -3.29 -4.02 9.00
N VAL A 58 -2.42 -3.30 8.31
CA VAL A 58 -2.28 -3.33 6.84
C VAL A 58 -0.84 -3.73 6.50
N LEU A 59 -0.69 -4.83 5.78
CA LEU A 59 0.59 -5.33 5.28
C LEU A 59 0.75 -4.86 3.83
N TRP A 60 1.85 -4.16 3.53
CA TRP A 60 2.04 -3.51 2.24
C TRP A 60 3.19 -4.08 1.42
N GLY A 61 2.91 -4.36 0.11
CA GLY A 61 3.89 -4.73 -0.91
C GLY A 61 4.10 -3.66 -1.97
N ASN A 62 5.36 -3.47 -2.38
CA ASN A 62 5.78 -2.42 -3.30
C ASN A 62 5.67 -2.82 -4.77
N GLY A 63 5.41 -1.86 -5.65
CA GLY A 63 5.56 -2.02 -7.09
C GLY A 63 6.98 -2.45 -7.46
N SER A 64 7.09 -3.21 -8.54
CA SER A 64 8.36 -3.81 -8.98
C SER A 64 9.04 -4.72 -7.95
N CYS A 65 8.39 -5.03 -6.85
CA CYS A 65 8.94 -5.77 -5.70
C CYS A 65 10.28 -5.21 -5.21
N VAL A 66 10.45 -3.89 -5.28
CA VAL A 66 11.64 -3.20 -4.77
C VAL A 66 11.61 -3.09 -3.25
N ASN A 67 12.79 -3.11 -2.62
CA ASN A 67 12.94 -2.99 -1.17
C ASN A 67 12.90 -1.51 -0.73
N SER A 68 11.87 -0.79 -1.18
CA SER A 68 11.64 0.62 -0.81
C SER A 68 10.19 1.01 -0.99
N ASN A 69 9.57 1.51 0.07
CA ASN A 69 8.20 2.06 0.05
C ASN A 69 8.18 3.60 -0.05
N PHE A 70 9.32 4.26 -0.26
CA PHE A 70 9.44 5.72 -0.30
C PHE A 70 8.46 6.39 -1.29
N GLY A 71 8.23 5.79 -2.47
CA GLY A 71 7.29 6.30 -3.46
C GLY A 71 5.82 6.23 -3.07
N TYR A 72 5.50 5.58 -1.97
CA TYR A 72 4.13 5.37 -1.46
C TYR A 72 3.89 6.05 -0.11
N ARG A 73 4.89 6.76 0.43
CA ARG A 73 4.85 7.31 1.78
C ARG A 73 3.65 8.23 2.04
N GLU A 74 3.25 9.03 1.06
CA GLU A 74 2.08 9.92 1.16
C GLU A 74 0.79 9.11 1.33
N PHE A 75 0.61 8.07 0.52
CA PHE A 75 -0.54 7.18 0.61
C PHE A 75 -0.55 6.34 1.89
N LEU A 76 0.61 5.79 2.29
CA LEU A 76 0.69 4.93 3.47
C LEU A 76 0.51 5.72 4.77
N ALA A 77 1.01 6.96 4.82
CA ALA A 77 0.77 7.86 5.94
C ALA A 77 -0.71 8.30 6.00
N GLU A 78 -1.34 8.52 4.86
CA GLU A 78 -2.79 8.78 4.82
C GLU A 78 -3.57 7.63 5.44
N VAL A 79 -3.32 6.38 5.00
CA VAL A 79 -3.95 5.19 5.58
C VAL A 79 -3.71 5.14 7.09
N ALA A 80 -2.47 5.32 7.53
CA ALA A 80 -2.12 5.25 8.95
C ALA A 80 -2.82 6.33 9.79
N SER A 81 -2.91 7.57 9.27
CA SER A 81 -3.56 8.69 9.96
C SER A 81 -5.06 8.46 10.23
N HIS A 82 -5.68 7.57 9.45
CA HIS A 82 -7.07 7.14 9.61
C HIS A 82 -7.25 5.92 10.53
N GLY A 83 -6.26 5.62 11.36
CA GLY A 83 -6.39 4.61 12.41
C GLY A 83 -5.99 3.20 11.97
N PHE A 84 -4.93 3.07 11.20
CA PHE A 84 -4.34 1.78 10.82
C PHE A 84 -2.87 1.71 11.22
N ILE A 85 -2.38 0.51 11.56
CA ILE A 85 -0.95 0.22 11.65
C ILE A 85 -0.55 -0.39 10.31
N VAL A 86 0.27 0.33 9.54
CA VAL A 86 0.76 -0.14 8.24
C VAL A 86 2.19 -0.63 8.38
N LEU A 87 2.43 -1.88 8.01
CA LEU A 87 3.75 -2.50 7.97
C LEU A 87 4.15 -2.66 6.50
N ALA A 88 4.98 -1.74 6.02
CA ALA A 88 5.35 -1.66 4.62
C ALA A 88 6.73 -2.30 4.38
N ILE A 89 6.82 -3.24 3.46
CA ILE A 89 8.09 -3.85 3.05
C ILE A 89 9.07 -2.77 2.59
N GLY A 90 10.32 -2.86 3.03
CA GLY A 90 11.39 -1.91 2.82
C GLY A 90 11.68 -1.05 4.06
N PRO A 91 12.97 -0.85 4.41
CA PRO A 91 13.34 -0.01 5.55
C PRO A 91 12.94 1.46 5.30
N HIS A 92 12.71 2.20 6.38
CA HIS A 92 12.49 3.64 6.31
C HIS A 92 13.68 4.35 5.66
N ARG A 93 13.39 5.30 4.79
CA ARG A 93 14.39 6.07 4.03
C ARG A 93 13.96 7.53 3.94
N ASP A 94 14.92 8.44 4.03
CA ASP A 94 14.73 9.88 3.86
C ASP A 94 14.77 10.31 2.38
N SER A 95 15.15 9.39 1.49
CA SER A 95 15.27 9.63 0.05
C SER A 95 14.88 8.39 -0.78
N PRO A 96 14.51 8.59 -2.07
CA PRO A 96 14.25 7.47 -2.96
C PRO A 96 15.43 6.49 -3.01
N ALA A 97 15.14 5.20 -3.07
CA ALA A 97 16.19 4.22 -3.40
C ALA A 97 16.76 4.51 -4.80
N PRO A 98 18.08 4.30 -5.01
CA PRO A 98 18.67 4.38 -6.34
C PRO A 98 17.90 3.47 -7.32
N ARG A 99 17.52 3.99 -8.47
CA ARG A 99 16.94 3.17 -9.53
C ARG A 99 18.07 2.50 -10.30
N GLU A 100 18.20 1.20 -10.15
CA GLU A 100 19.00 0.41 -11.07
C GLU A 100 18.24 0.28 -12.40
N GLN A 101 18.98 0.43 -13.52
CA GLN A 101 18.39 0.18 -14.83
C GLN A 101 18.16 -1.32 -14.97
N ARG A 102 16.91 -1.70 -15.22
CA ARG A 102 16.61 -3.10 -15.52
C ARG A 102 17.17 -3.46 -16.89
N PRO A 103 17.72 -4.67 -17.03
CA PRO A 103 18.07 -5.23 -18.34
C PRO A 103 16.87 -5.17 -19.27
N ALA A 104 17.15 -4.98 -20.58
CA ALA A 104 16.09 -4.94 -21.60
C ALA A 104 15.38 -6.29 -21.76
N ASP A 105 16.13 -7.40 -21.57
CA ASP A 105 15.58 -8.75 -21.62
C ASP A 105 15.07 -9.15 -20.22
N PRO A 106 13.79 -9.50 -20.07
CA PRO A 106 13.24 -9.97 -18.82
C PRO A 106 13.91 -11.24 -18.27
N ALA A 107 14.53 -12.07 -19.11
CA ALA A 107 15.26 -13.24 -18.66
C ALA A 107 16.50 -12.89 -17.83
N ASP A 108 17.07 -11.70 -18.05
CA ASP A 108 18.25 -11.20 -17.35
C ASP A 108 17.90 -10.38 -16.09
N TRP A 109 16.60 -10.25 -15.76
CA TRP A 109 16.22 -9.49 -14.58
C TRP A 109 16.71 -10.16 -13.30
N PRO A 110 17.26 -9.37 -12.36
CA PRO A 110 17.68 -9.92 -11.07
C PRO A 110 16.47 -10.53 -10.33
N PRO A 111 16.73 -11.39 -9.33
CA PRO A 111 15.66 -11.82 -8.40
C PRO A 111 14.93 -10.62 -7.81
N PHE A 112 13.66 -10.82 -7.44
CA PHE A 112 12.94 -9.78 -6.70
C PHE A 112 13.66 -9.46 -5.38
N GLU A 113 13.70 -8.17 -5.03
CA GLU A 113 14.31 -7.73 -3.78
C GLU A 113 13.45 -8.10 -2.57
N THR A 114 12.13 -8.31 -2.79
CA THR A 114 11.16 -8.59 -1.74
C THR A 114 10.27 -9.78 -2.09
N HIS A 115 9.75 -10.44 -1.05
CA HIS A 115 8.93 -11.64 -1.18
C HIS A 115 7.67 -11.53 -0.30
N TYR A 116 6.57 -12.22 -0.66
CA TYR A 116 5.31 -12.19 0.09
C TYR A 116 5.45 -12.66 1.55
N SER A 117 6.41 -13.55 1.83
CA SER A 117 6.67 -14.01 3.20
C SER A 117 7.04 -12.87 4.15
N GLN A 118 7.57 -11.75 3.64
CA GLN A 118 7.83 -10.59 4.48
C GLN A 118 6.52 -9.98 5.05
N MET A 119 5.38 -10.11 4.36
CA MET A 119 4.08 -9.75 4.94
C MET A 119 3.74 -10.66 6.12
N GLN A 120 4.04 -11.97 6.01
CA GLN A 120 3.83 -12.93 7.09
C GLN A 120 4.76 -12.63 8.27
N ASP A 121 6.04 -12.37 8.02
CA ASP A 121 7.00 -11.98 9.05
C ASP A 121 6.54 -10.73 9.82
N ALA A 122 6.02 -9.73 9.10
CA ALA A 122 5.48 -8.52 9.72
C ALA A 122 4.24 -8.79 10.58
N LEU A 123 3.36 -9.69 10.14
CA LEU A 123 2.18 -10.11 10.90
C LEU A 123 2.57 -10.86 12.19
N GLU A 124 3.54 -11.77 12.10
CA GLU A 124 4.07 -12.46 13.28
C GLU A 124 4.70 -11.47 14.27
N TRP A 125 5.51 -10.54 13.75
CA TRP A 125 6.15 -9.53 14.58
C TRP A 125 5.12 -8.67 15.33
N ILE A 126 4.13 -8.11 14.64
CA ILE A 126 3.16 -7.20 15.28
C ILE A 126 2.25 -7.95 16.26
N ALA A 127 1.93 -9.22 15.99
CA ALA A 127 1.18 -10.07 16.91
C ALA A 127 1.97 -10.33 18.20
N ALA A 128 3.28 -10.59 18.09
CA ALA A 128 4.17 -10.72 19.25
C ALA A 128 4.29 -9.41 20.04
N GLU A 129 4.45 -8.27 19.33
CA GLU A 129 4.52 -6.94 19.95
C GLU A 129 3.24 -6.57 20.71
N ASN A 130 2.08 -7.00 20.23
CA ASN A 130 0.79 -6.81 20.91
C ASN A 130 0.70 -7.51 22.27
N GLY A 131 1.50 -8.55 22.50
CA GLY A 131 1.59 -9.28 23.78
C GLY A 131 2.80 -8.92 24.64
N ARG A 132 3.79 -8.21 24.09
CA ARG A 132 5.08 -7.97 24.76
C ARG A 132 5.02 -6.81 25.75
N GLN A 133 5.43 -7.07 27.00
CA GLN A 133 5.56 -6.03 28.03
C GLN A 133 6.58 -4.97 27.61
N GLY A 134 6.20 -3.70 27.74
CA GLY A 134 7.02 -2.55 27.34
C GLY A 134 6.96 -2.21 25.85
N SER A 135 6.26 -2.97 25.04
CA SER A 135 5.97 -2.60 23.65
C SER A 135 4.99 -1.44 23.58
N PRO A 136 5.18 -0.47 22.67
CA PRO A 136 4.17 0.56 22.39
C PRO A 136 2.87 -0.04 21.83
N PHE A 137 2.91 -1.26 21.32
CA PHE A 137 1.78 -1.98 20.75
C PHE A 137 1.03 -2.88 21.74
N LEU A 138 1.48 -2.99 22.99
CA LEU A 138 0.87 -3.87 23.97
C LEU A 138 -0.65 -3.62 24.13
N GLY A 139 -1.47 -4.57 23.71
CA GLY A 139 -2.93 -4.49 23.74
C GLY A 139 -3.53 -3.47 22.76
N LYS A 140 -2.74 -2.95 21.81
CA LYS A 140 -3.15 -1.89 20.88
C LYS A 140 -3.36 -2.37 19.43
N VAL A 141 -3.22 -3.66 19.16
CA VAL A 141 -3.36 -4.23 17.82
C VAL A 141 -4.58 -5.12 17.74
N ALA A 142 -5.42 -4.88 16.74
CA ALA A 142 -6.53 -5.76 16.39
C ALA A 142 -6.02 -6.85 15.43
N VAL A 143 -5.34 -7.87 15.99
CA VAL A 143 -4.72 -8.95 15.20
C VAL A 143 -5.72 -9.80 14.43
N GLU A 144 -7.01 -9.68 14.72
CA GLU A 144 -8.13 -10.29 14.00
C GLU A 144 -8.65 -9.43 12.83
N LYS A 145 -8.08 -8.24 12.61
CA LYS A 145 -8.46 -7.29 11.55
C LYS A 145 -7.23 -6.94 10.72
N VAL A 146 -6.94 -7.76 9.72
CA VAL A 146 -5.72 -7.69 8.91
C VAL A 146 -6.05 -7.55 7.43
N ALA A 147 -5.48 -6.54 6.77
CA ALA A 147 -5.46 -6.44 5.32
C ALA A 147 -4.08 -6.77 4.75
N VAL A 148 -4.05 -7.47 3.63
CA VAL A 148 -2.90 -7.49 2.73
C VAL A 148 -3.18 -6.56 1.55
N MET A 149 -2.25 -5.69 1.23
CA MET A 149 -2.41 -4.65 0.22
C MET A 149 -1.10 -4.46 -0.55
N GLY A 150 -1.18 -4.15 -1.85
CA GLY A 150 0.03 -3.85 -2.59
C GLY A 150 -0.20 -3.33 -3.99
N HIS A 151 0.80 -2.63 -4.51
CA HIS A 151 0.82 -2.05 -5.84
C HIS A 151 1.58 -2.94 -6.81
N SER A 152 1.04 -3.19 -8.02
CA SER A 152 1.73 -3.88 -9.12
C SER A 152 2.30 -5.23 -8.65
N CYS A 153 3.62 -5.46 -8.71
CA CYS A 153 4.29 -6.64 -8.15
C CYS A 153 3.88 -6.91 -6.69
N GLY A 154 3.76 -5.88 -5.85
CA GLY A 154 3.27 -6.00 -4.48
C GLY A 154 1.82 -6.44 -4.37
N GLY A 155 1.00 -6.18 -5.40
CA GLY A 155 -0.36 -6.70 -5.51
C GLY A 155 -0.37 -8.22 -5.68
N LEU A 156 0.56 -8.79 -6.43
CA LEU A 156 0.75 -10.24 -6.52
C LEU A 156 1.21 -10.84 -5.18
N GLN A 157 2.09 -10.14 -4.45
CA GLN A 157 2.47 -10.53 -3.09
C GLN A 157 1.25 -10.54 -2.16
N ALA A 158 0.37 -9.54 -2.26
CA ALA A 158 -0.87 -9.47 -1.47
C ALA A 158 -1.82 -10.63 -1.82
N VAL A 159 -2.00 -10.95 -3.11
CA VAL A 159 -2.79 -12.12 -3.53
C VAL A 159 -2.20 -13.41 -2.97
N ARG A 160 -0.86 -13.59 -3.01
CA ARG A 160 -0.23 -14.79 -2.45
C ARG A 160 -0.37 -14.88 -0.92
N ALA A 161 -0.30 -13.75 -0.22
CA ALA A 161 -0.44 -13.70 1.23
C ALA A 161 -1.90 -13.82 1.71
N SER A 162 -2.89 -13.60 0.84
CA SER A 162 -4.32 -13.56 1.19
C SER A 162 -4.89 -14.89 1.68
N VAL A 163 -4.24 -16.01 1.39
CA VAL A 163 -4.67 -17.34 1.85
C VAL A 163 -4.30 -17.62 3.32
N ASP A 164 -3.54 -16.75 3.96
CA ASP A 164 -3.32 -16.82 5.41
C ASP A 164 -4.66 -16.61 6.13
N PRO A 165 -5.12 -17.54 6.99
CA PRO A 165 -6.45 -17.48 7.61
C PRO A 165 -6.67 -16.25 8.51
N ARG A 166 -5.62 -15.52 8.86
CA ARG A 166 -5.69 -14.27 9.63
C ARG A 166 -6.05 -13.05 8.78
N VAL A 167 -5.92 -13.15 7.46
CA VAL A 167 -6.25 -12.06 6.53
C VAL A 167 -7.76 -11.91 6.43
N THR A 168 -8.26 -10.72 6.66
CA THR A 168 -9.69 -10.39 6.68
C THR A 168 -10.14 -9.57 5.48
N THR A 169 -9.20 -9.04 4.69
CA THR A 169 -9.46 -8.47 3.37
C THR A 169 -8.18 -8.34 2.53
N THR A 170 -8.34 -8.33 1.21
CA THR A 170 -7.24 -8.15 0.26
C THR A 170 -7.50 -6.93 -0.62
N VAL A 171 -6.46 -6.10 -0.83
CA VAL A 171 -6.55 -4.90 -1.67
C VAL A 171 -5.46 -4.95 -2.75
N VAL A 172 -5.87 -5.11 -3.99
CA VAL A 172 -4.99 -5.21 -5.16
C VAL A 172 -5.01 -3.89 -5.90
N LEU A 173 -3.86 -3.21 -5.95
CA LEU A 173 -3.74 -1.87 -6.51
C LEU A 173 -2.91 -1.89 -7.81
N ASN A 174 -3.49 -1.43 -8.92
CA ASN A 174 -2.83 -1.39 -10.23
C ASN A 174 -2.10 -2.71 -10.53
N SER A 175 -2.76 -3.84 -10.30
CA SER A 175 -2.21 -5.19 -10.41
C SER A 175 -3.29 -6.18 -10.86
N GLY A 176 -2.85 -7.39 -11.18
CA GLY A 176 -3.70 -8.51 -11.58
C GLY A 176 -2.81 -9.67 -12.01
N MET A 177 -3.33 -10.90 -11.90
CA MET A 177 -2.55 -12.10 -12.21
C MET A 177 -2.38 -12.29 -13.71
N MET A 178 -1.16 -12.61 -14.11
CA MET A 178 -0.79 -12.97 -15.48
C MET A 178 -1.14 -14.43 -15.76
N ALA A 179 -0.72 -14.95 -16.91
CA ALA A 179 -0.81 -16.38 -17.20
C ALA A 179 0.07 -17.18 -16.24
N ASP A 180 -0.32 -18.44 -15.93
CA ASP A 180 0.39 -19.26 -14.93
C ASP A 180 1.83 -19.57 -15.32
N ASP A 181 2.15 -19.57 -16.63
CA ASP A 181 3.50 -19.73 -17.14
C ASP A 181 4.33 -18.44 -17.18
N ASP A 182 3.76 -17.32 -16.73
CA ASP A 182 4.48 -16.05 -16.62
C ASP A 182 5.55 -16.11 -15.52
N GLN A 183 6.68 -15.44 -15.77
CA GLN A 183 7.79 -15.43 -14.82
C GLN A 183 7.46 -14.74 -13.49
N TYR A 184 6.58 -13.72 -13.49
CA TYR A 184 6.14 -13.06 -12.25
C TYR A 184 5.30 -14.01 -11.41
N MET A 185 4.39 -14.76 -12.04
CA MET A 185 3.55 -15.74 -11.35
C MET A 185 4.44 -16.82 -10.69
N ARG A 186 5.38 -17.41 -11.44
CA ARG A 186 6.31 -18.42 -10.90
C ARG A 186 7.18 -17.87 -9.75
N ARG A 187 7.67 -16.64 -9.86
CA ARG A 187 8.50 -16.02 -8.82
C ARG A 187 7.74 -15.72 -7.53
N HIS A 188 6.43 -15.57 -7.61
CA HIS A 188 5.54 -15.37 -6.45
C HIS A 188 4.89 -16.68 -5.98
N GLU A 189 5.23 -17.82 -6.58
CA GLU A 189 4.58 -19.10 -6.29
C GLU A 189 3.06 -19.02 -6.46
N LEU A 190 2.61 -18.34 -7.52
CA LEU A 190 1.23 -18.09 -7.85
C LEU A 190 0.77 -18.93 -9.02
N GLU A 191 -0.43 -19.47 -8.88
CA GLU A 191 -1.27 -20.00 -9.95
C GLU A 191 -2.66 -19.34 -9.84
N ARG A 192 -3.36 -19.20 -10.96
CA ARG A 192 -4.69 -18.55 -10.96
C ARG A 192 -5.73 -19.29 -10.10
N SER A 193 -5.50 -20.57 -9.84
CA SER A 193 -6.31 -21.40 -8.92
C SER A 193 -6.38 -20.81 -7.51
N ILE A 194 -5.38 -20.00 -7.08
CA ILE A 194 -5.36 -19.39 -5.75
C ILE A 194 -6.57 -18.51 -5.45
N LEU A 195 -7.23 -17.96 -6.48
CA LEU A 195 -8.47 -17.20 -6.29
C LEU A 195 -9.57 -18.05 -5.63
N GLY A 196 -9.60 -19.36 -5.91
CA GLY A 196 -10.52 -20.31 -5.28
C GLY A 196 -10.18 -20.66 -3.82
N GLU A 197 -8.98 -20.30 -3.35
CA GLU A 197 -8.53 -20.51 -1.97
C GLU A 197 -8.77 -19.29 -1.09
N MET A 198 -9.15 -18.14 -1.70
CA MET A 198 -9.42 -16.91 -0.96
C MET A 198 -10.69 -17.05 -0.14
N HIS A 199 -10.66 -16.55 1.08
CA HIS A 199 -11.76 -16.70 2.07
C HIS A 199 -12.28 -15.34 2.58
N ALA A 200 -11.67 -14.23 2.17
CA ALA A 200 -11.97 -12.89 2.65
C ALA A 200 -12.24 -11.91 1.50
N PRO A 201 -13.08 -10.87 1.70
CA PRO A 201 -13.43 -9.89 0.66
C PRO A 201 -12.21 -9.30 -0.03
N ILE A 202 -12.30 -9.11 -1.36
CA ILE A 202 -11.22 -8.58 -2.18
C ILE A 202 -11.63 -7.33 -2.96
N ALA A 203 -10.75 -6.35 -3.02
CA ALA A 203 -10.93 -5.14 -3.81
C ALA A 203 -9.78 -4.94 -4.80
N TYR A 204 -10.14 -4.75 -6.08
CA TYR A 204 -9.22 -4.27 -7.10
C TYR A 204 -9.45 -2.79 -7.32
N PHE A 205 -8.39 -2.00 -7.28
CA PHE A 205 -8.39 -0.59 -7.67
C PHE A 205 -7.36 -0.38 -8.78
N ILE A 206 -7.83 0.03 -9.95
CA ILE A 206 -7.05 0.06 -11.19
C ILE A 206 -7.03 1.48 -11.74
N GLY A 207 -5.95 1.83 -12.44
CA GLY A 207 -5.70 3.15 -13.02
C GLY A 207 -6.39 3.41 -14.36
N GLY A 208 -7.49 2.70 -14.67
CA GLY A 208 -8.20 2.80 -15.94
C GLY A 208 -7.58 1.93 -17.04
N GLU A 209 -8.09 2.06 -18.29
CA GLU A 209 -7.62 1.25 -19.43
C GLU A 209 -6.16 1.54 -19.83
N SER A 210 -5.62 2.69 -19.44
CA SER A 210 -4.23 3.06 -19.65
C SER A 210 -3.25 2.38 -18.67
N ASP A 211 -3.78 1.75 -17.62
CA ASP A 211 -2.98 0.97 -16.68
C ASP A 211 -2.53 -0.36 -17.30
N ILE A 212 -1.23 -0.63 -17.30
CA ILE A 212 -0.68 -1.89 -17.85
C ILE A 212 -1.23 -3.14 -17.18
N ALA A 213 -1.74 -3.03 -15.95
CA ALA A 213 -2.36 -4.13 -15.21
C ALA A 213 -3.84 -4.33 -15.55
N TYR A 214 -4.47 -3.40 -16.28
CA TYR A 214 -5.90 -3.44 -16.57
C TYR A 214 -6.37 -4.76 -17.17
N PRO A 215 -5.73 -5.33 -18.23
CA PRO A 215 -6.17 -6.61 -18.80
C PRO A 215 -6.12 -7.78 -17.81
N ASN A 216 -5.12 -7.78 -16.94
CA ASN A 216 -4.97 -8.84 -15.93
C ASN A 216 -6.06 -8.72 -14.85
N ALA A 217 -6.33 -7.52 -14.37
CA ALA A 217 -7.41 -7.24 -13.42
C ALA A 217 -8.79 -7.58 -14.00
N GLU A 218 -9.02 -7.39 -15.32
CA GLU A 218 -10.24 -7.81 -15.99
C GLU A 218 -10.40 -9.34 -16.00
N ASN A 219 -9.32 -10.06 -16.27
CA ASN A 219 -9.34 -11.52 -16.23
C ASN A 219 -9.61 -12.05 -14.81
N ASP A 220 -9.00 -11.43 -13.79
CA ASP A 220 -9.24 -11.78 -12.40
C ASP A 220 -10.68 -11.48 -11.99
N TRP A 221 -11.22 -10.33 -12.43
CA TRP A 221 -12.60 -9.97 -12.19
C TRP A 221 -13.60 -11.01 -12.73
N GLN A 222 -13.38 -11.54 -13.94
CA GLN A 222 -14.21 -12.60 -14.51
C GLN A 222 -14.21 -13.87 -13.66
N ALA A 223 -13.06 -14.24 -13.09
CA ALA A 223 -12.94 -15.38 -12.20
C ALA A 223 -13.64 -15.13 -10.85
N LEU A 224 -13.42 -13.94 -10.24
CA LEU A 224 -13.99 -13.58 -8.95
C LEU A 224 -15.53 -13.58 -8.94
N GLN A 225 -16.15 -13.22 -10.04
CA GLN A 225 -17.62 -13.26 -10.18
C GLN A 225 -18.22 -14.67 -10.10
N GLN A 226 -17.41 -15.72 -10.22
CA GLN A 226 -17.84 -17.13 -10.14
C GLN A 226 -17.66 -17.69 -8.72
N LEU A 227 -17.09 -16.93 -7.79
CA LEU A 227 -16.81 -17.36 -6.43
C LEU A 227 -17.87 -16.84 -5.46
N ASP A 228 -18.09 -17.58 -4.39
CA ASP A 228 -18.89 -17.13 -3.24
C ASP A 228 -18.06 -16.20 -2.34
N LEU A 229 -17.56 -15.11 -2.93
CA LEU A 229 -16.65 -14.16 -2.30
C LEU A 229 -17.05 -12.74 -2.67
N ALA A 230 -17.18 -11.86 -1.67
CA ALA A 230 -17.43 -10.45 -1.92
C ALA A 230 -16.23 -9.80 -2.63
N ALA A 231 -16.49 -9.22 -3.80
CA ALA A 231 -15.45 -8.61 -4.63
C ALA A 231 -15.90 -7.28 -5.25
N ILE A 232 -14.95 -6.36 -5.43
CA ILE A 232 -15.12 -5.17 -6.25
C ILE A 232 -13.98 -5.01 -7.25
N ASN A 233 -14.29 -4.34 -8.38
CA ASN A 233 -13.29 -3.80 -9.31
C ASN A 233 -13.66 -2.35 -9.58
N ALA A 234 -12.83 -1.44 -9.09
CA ALA A 234 -13.00 0.01 -9.18
C ALA A 234 -11.88 0.63 -10.02
N ASN A 235 -12.23 1.45 -10.99
CA ASN A 235 -11.27 2.09 -11.88
C ASN A 235 -11.37 3.61 -11.77
N LEU A 236 -10.22 4.27 -11.62
CA LEU A 236 -10.01 5.71 -11.78
C LEU A 236 -8.94 5.91 -12.85
N ASP A 237 -9.22 6.66 -13.91
CA ASP A 237 -8.29 6.81 -15.05
C ASP A 237 -7.09 7.73 -14.69
N VAL A 238 -6.09 7.14 -14.04
CA VAL A 238 -4.85 7.79 -13.56
C VAL A 238 -3.59 7.01 -13.96
N GLY A 239 -3.74 5.91 -14.72
CA GLY A 239 -2.66 5.05 -15.19
C GLY A 239 -2.00 4.21 -14.07
N HIS A 240 -0.96 3.46 -14.44
CA HIS A 240 -0.30 2.48 -13.57
C HIS A 240 0.38 3.09 -12.33
N GLY A 241 0.86 4.32 -12.42
CA GLY A 241 1.49 5.03 -11.30
C GLY A 241 0.49 5.57 -10.27
N ALA A 242 -0.79 5.57 -10.58
CA ALA A 242 -1.85 6.17 -9.77
C ALA A 242 -1.46 7.56 -9.23
N THR A 243 -1.91 7.91 -8.04
CA THR A 243 -1.61 9.21 -7.41
C THR A 243 -0.88 9.09 -6.07
N TYR A 244 -0.21 7.94 -5.82
CA TYR A 244 0.40 7.61 -4.52
C TYR A 244 1.36 8.67 -3.98
N GLN A 245 2.06 9.40 -4.86
CA GLN A 245 3.05 10.42 -4.49
C GLN A 245 2.45 11.82 -4.29
N MET A 246 1.18 12.00 -4.59
CA MET A 246 0.47 13.24 -4.29
C MET A 246 0.20 13.36 -2.78
N PRO A 247 0.06 14.57 -2.23
CA PRO A 247 -0.30 14.74 -0.84
C PRO A 247 -1.50 13.86 -0.45
N ASN A 248 -1.36 13.10 0.63
CA ASN A 248 -2.35 12.15 1.14
C ASN A 248 -2.74 11.05 0.12
N GLY A 249 -1.85 10.72 -0.82
CA GLY A 249 -2.09 9.72 -1.86
C GLY A 249 -3.04 10.17 -2.99
N GLY A 250 -3.49 11.45 -2.97
CA GLY A 250 -4.33 12.04 -3.99
C GLY A 250 -5.70 11.38 -4.17
N PRO A 251 -6.40 11.62 -5.29
CA PRO A 251 -7.76 11.11 -5.49
C PRO A 251 -7.88 9.59 -5.52
N PHE A 252 -6.81 8.87 -5.88
CA PHE A 252 -6.82 7.40 -5.91
C PHE A 252 -6.91 6.80 -4.51
N ALA A 253 -6.33 7.44 -3.49
CA ALA A 253 -6.34 6.95 -2.10
C ALA A 253 -7.75 6.78 -1.53
N ARG A 254 -8.74 7.57 -2.01
CA ARG A 254 -10.11 7.60 -1.51
C ARG A 254 -10.79 6.22 -1.55
N GLY A 255 -10.60 5.48 -2.65
CA GLY A 255 -11.21 4.15 -2.81
C GLY A 255 -10.64 3.11 -1.84
N PRO A 256 -9.31 2.84 -1.89
CA PRO A 256 -8.66 1.90 -0.99
C PRO A 256 -8.86 2.22 0.49
N LEU A 257 -8.75 3.50 0.88
CA LEU A 257 -8.97 3.91 2.27
C LEU A 257 -10.40 3.61 2.74
N ALA A 258 -11.41 3.97 1.94
CA ALA A 258 -12.80 3.67 2.27
C ALA A 258 -13.06 2.16 2.35
N TRP A 259 -12.42 1.34 1.49
CA TRP A 259 -12.52 -0.11 1.58
C TRP A 259 -11.95 -0.64 2.90
N LEU A 260 -10.76 -0.19 3.30
CA LEU A 260 -10.13 -0.57 4.56
C LEU A 260 -10.99 -0.16 5.77
N GLN A 261 -11.53 1.05 5.78
CA GLN A 261 -12.42 1.52 6.84
C GLN A 261 -13.69 0.68 6.93
N TRP A 262 -14.30 0.34 5.79
CA TRP A 262 -15.47 -0.54 5.79
C TRP A 262 -15.14 -1.93 6.33
N GLN A 263 -14.10 -2.58 5.78
CA GLN A 263 -13.81 -3.98 6.09
C GLN A 263 -13.19 -4.19 7.47
N LEU A 264 -12.43 -3.22 7.97
CA LEU A 264 -11.64 -3.39 9.19
C LEU A 264 -12.11 -2.53 10.38
N GLN A 265 -12.84 -1.43 10.11
CA GLN A 265 -13.35 -0.54 11.15
C GLN A 265 -14.89 -0.56 11.23
N ASP A 266 -15.56 -1.35 10.38
CA ASP A 266 -17.02 -1.45 10.31
C ASP A 266 -17.71 -0.10 10.01
N ASP A 267 -17.01 0.82 9.30
CA ASP A 267 -17.50 2.17 9.02
C ASP A 267 -18.64 2.14 8.00
N ALA A 268 -19.82 2.55 8.44
CA ALA A 268 -21.03 2.58 7.62
C ALA A 268 -20.98 3.66 6.51
N GLN A 269 -20.27 4.76 6.72
CA GLN A 269 -20.11 5.81 5.71
C GLN A 269 -19.14 5.34 4.62
N ALA A 270 -18.05 4.69 5.02
CA ALA A 270 -17.11 4.05 4.11
C ALA A 270 -17.80 2.92 3.30
N ARG A 271 -18.64 2.11 3.94
CA ARG A 271 -19.48 1.12 3.24
C ARG A 271 -20.37 1.75 2.17
N ALA A 272 -20.97 2.92 2.43
CA ALA A 272 -21.79 3.63 1.47
C ALA A 272 -21.03 4.10 0.21
N MET A 273 -19.70 4.08 0.23
CA MET A 273 -18.89 4.32 -0.97
C MET A 273 -19.07 3.22 -2.03
N PHE A 274 -19.43 1.99 -1.62
CA PHE A 274 -19.48 0.80 -2.49
C PHE A 274 -20.89 0.21 -2.64
N VAL A 275 -21.78 0.43 -1.67
CA VAL A 275 -23.06 -0.27 -1.57
C VAL A 275 -24.24 0.68 -1.77
N GLY A 276 -25.28 0.21 -2.47
CA GLY A 276 -26.46 1.02 -2.81
C GLY A 276 -26.42 1.56 -4.24
N ALA A 277 -27.56 2.03 -4.73
CA ALA A 277 -27.69 2.54 -6.10
C ALA A 277 -26.99 3.89 -6.29
N ALA A 278 -26.92 4.71 -5.24
CA ALA A 278 -26.25 6.02 -5.23
C ALA A 278 -24.96 5.97 -4.42
N CYS A 279 -24.17 4.89 -4.54
CA CYS A 279 -22.93 4.76 -3.80
C CYS A 279 -21.90 5.84 -4.19
N GLY A 280 -21.00 6.17 -3.26
CA GLY A 280 -20.05 7.27 -3.43
C GLY A 280 -19.06 7.12 -4.59
N LEU A 281 -18.74 5.90 -5.02
CA LEU A 281 -17.94 5.63 -6.23
C LEU A 281 -18.82 5.30 -7.45
N CYS A 282 -20.17 5.32 -7.33
CA CYS A 282 -21.08 5.02 -8.43
C CYS A 282 -21.56 6.28 -9.16
N ALA A 283 -22.12 7.22 -8.42
CA ALA A 283 -22.89 8.33 -9.00
C ALA A 283 -22.07 9.61 -9.07
N GLY A 284 -21.86 10.14 -10.30
CA GLY A 284 -21.21 11.44 -10.52
C GLY A 284 -19.75 11.51 -10.08
N SER A 285 -19.08 10.37 -9.92
CA SER A 285 -17.65 10.28 -9.63
C SER A 285 -16.87 9.95 -10.91
N ASP A 286 -15.56 10.24 -10.88
CA ASP A 286 -14.63 9.83 -11.94
C ASP A 286 -14.29 8.33 -11.89
N TRP A 287 -14.91 7.59 -10.96
CA TRP A 287 -14.72 6.16 -10.77
C TRP A 287 -15.73 5.34 -11.58
N THR A 288 -15.28 4.22 -12.10
CA THR A 288 -16.13 3.13 -12.59
C THR A 288 -16.06 1.99 -11.59
N LEU A 289 -17.20 1.57 -11.03
CA LEU A 289 -17.28 0.52 -10.01
C LEU A 289 -18.12 -0.67 -10.48
N ARG A 290 -17.53 -1.85 -10.43
CA ARG A 290 -18.22 -3.14 -10.54
C ARG A 290 -18.19 -3.88 -9.20
N ARG A 291 -19.25 -4.61 -8.89
CA ARG A 291 -19.45 -5.24 -7.58
C ARG A 291 -19.99 -6.64 -7.73
N HIS A 292 -19.48 -7.54 -6.94
CA HIS A 292 -20.01 -8.87 -6.73
C HIS A 292 -20.14 -9.11 -5.23
N PHE A 293 -21.37 -9.17 -4.73
CA PHE A 293 -21.67 -9.45 -3.33
C PHE A 293 -22.62 -10.65 -3.32
N PRO A 294 -22.10 -11.87 -3.08
CA PRO A 294 -22.94 -13.09 -2.96
C PRO A 294 -24.02 -12.91 -1.89
N GLN A 295 -25.15 -13.62 -2.07
CA GLN A 295 -26.29 -13.53 -1.14
C GLN A 295 -26.09 -14.36 0.11
#